data_4a71a255b729dfec91a8c20406d5bdb2
#
_entry.id   4a71a255b729dfec91a8c20406d5bdb2
#
_cell.length_a   1.000
_cell.length_b   1.000
_cell.length_c   1.000
_cell.angle_alpha   90.00
_cell.angle_beta   90.00
_cell.angle_gamma   90.00
#
_symmetry.space_group_name_H-M   'P 1'
#
loop_
_entity.id
_entity.type
_entity.pdbx_description
1 polymer ?
#
loop_
_entity_poly.entity_id
_entity_poly.type
_entity_poly.pdbx_seq_one_letter_code
_entity_poly.pdbx_strand_id
1 'polypeptide(L)'
;MIENNSEEGKEVERKARPITIYELELLKAEHPEYEIRVVCSKGTYIRTLCHDIGQALSCGAVMTSLVRSRVGEFRLKDAKTLDELQELADQGRLQEAVIPVEEMFHTLPAIQVSEDAQKALRNGNQLKRSEVLMKEEAGTTGKIPGEFPVDQGEYRVYGMDSRFCAIYRYEGDRRLF
;
A
#
# COMPACT_ATOMS: atom_id res chain seq x y z
N MET A 1 -0.27 4.45 -28.54
CA MET A 1 -1.25 5.52 -28.25
C MET A 1 -0.50 6.83 -28.09
N ILE A 2 -0.74 7.79 -28.95
CA ILE A 2 -0.09 9.10 -28.94
C ILE A 2 -1.07 10.04 -28.23
N GLU A 3 -0.73 10.48 -27.02
CA GLU A 3 -1.45 11.57 -26.36
C GLU A 3 -0.70 12.87 -26.64
N ASN A 4 -1.34 13.81 -27.33
CA ASN A 4 -0.83 15.16 -27.53
C ASN A 4 -0.83 15.90 -26.20
N ASN A 5 0.34 16.21 -25.67
CA ASN A 5 0.51 17.23 -24.65
C ASN A 5 0.62 18.58 -25.35
N SER A 6 -0.43 19.38 -25.24
CA SER A 6 -0.76 20.56 -26.04
C SER A 6 -0.03 21.85 -25.69
N GLU A 7 1.22 21.84 -25.24
CA GLU A 7 1.94 23.10 -25.06
C GLU A 7 3.14 23.34 -25.99
N GLU A 8 3.67 22.30 -26.65
CA GLU A 8 4.78 22.52 -27.62
C GLU A 8 4.76 21.61 -28.87
N GLY A 9 3.71 20.85 -29.14
CA GLY A 9 3.61 20.03 -30.35
C GLY A 9 4.70 18.97 -30.56
N LYS A 10 5.41 18.56 -29.50
CA LYS A 10 6.40 17.48 -29.56
C LYS A 10 5.72 16.14 -29.30
N GLU A 11 5.75 15.27 -30.29
CA GLU A 11 5.40 13.86 -30.11
C GLU A 11 6.43 13.20 -29.17
N VAL A 12 6.01 12.85 -27.97
CA VAL A 12 6.83 12.09 -27.02
C VAL A 12 6.47 10.62 -27.15
N GLU A 13 7.33 9.84 -27.75
CA GLU A 13 7.20 8.38 -27.78
C GLU A 13 7.32 7.83 -26.36
N ARG A 14 6.22 7.39 -25.79
CA ARG A 14 6.20 6.73 -24.46
C ARG A 14 6.45 5.24 -24.65
N LYS A 15 7.55 4.75 -24.10
CA LYS A 15 7.84 3.31 -24.04
C LYS A 15 6.70 2.59 -23.31
N ALA A 16 6.19 1.52 -23.91
CA ALA A 16 5.20 0.65 -23.30
C ALA A 16 5.74 0.12 -21.95
N ARG A 17 4.91 0.16 -20.91
CA ARG A 17 5.24 -0.41 -19.61
C ARG A 17 4.51 -1.72 -19.46
N PRO A 18 5.18 -2.79 -19.00
CA PRO A 18 4.50 -4.04 -18.70
C PRO A 18 3.52 -3.81 -17.55
N ILE A 19 2.32 -4.31 -17.73
CA ILE A 19 1.27 -4.37 -16.71
C ILE A 19 0.81 -5.83 -16.57
N THR A 20 0.20 -6.15 -15.44
CA THR A 20 -0.37 -7.47 -15.21
C THR A 20 -1.85 -7.31 -14.88
N ILE A 21 -2.69 -8.04 -15.58
CA ILE A 21 -4.09 -8.26 -15.22
C ILE A 21 -4.14 -9.59 -14.48
N TYR A 22 -4.46 -9.54 -13.18
CA TYR A 22 -4.55 -10.73 -12.34
C TYR A 22 -5.88 -11.42 -12.48
N GLU A 23 -6.96 -10.63 -12.60
CA GLU A 23 -8.33 -11.10 -12.78
C GLU A 23 -9.08 -10.18 -13.74
N LEU A 24 -9.87 -10.77 -14.61
CA LEU A 24 -10.79 -10.07 -15.50
C LEU A 24 -12.10 -10.87 -15.53
N GLU A 25 -13.16 -10.28 -15.01
CA GLU A 25 -14.47 -10.90 -14.91
C GLU A 25 -15.52 -10.04 -15.59
N LEU A 26 -16.35 -10.67 -16.42
CA LEU A 26 -17.52 -10.03 -17.01
C LEU A 26 -18.69 -10.15 -16.02
N LEU A 27 -19.12 -9.03 -15.45
CA LEU A 27 -20.21 -8.99 -14.48
C LEU A 27 -21.57 -8.85 -15.16
N LYS A 28 -21.63 -8.05 -16.24
CA LYS A 28 -22.87 -7.77 -16.98
C LYS A 28 -22.58 -7.66 -18.48
N ALA A 29 -23.45 -8.24 -19.27
CA ALA A 29 -23.39 -8.19 -20.73
C ALA A 29 -24.77 -7.81 -21.30
N GLU A 30 -24.99 -6.51 -21.48
CA GLU A 30 -26.21 -5.94 -22.07
C GLU A 30 -25.78 -4.99 -23.20
N HIS A 31 -25.80 -5.49 -24.43
CA HIS A 31 -25.40 -4.66 -25.57
C HIS A 31 -26.18 -3.34 -25.63
N PRO A 32 -25.50 -2.17 -25.80
CA PRO A 32 -24.08 -1.97 -26.08
C PRO A 32 -23.18 -1.85 -24.82
N GLU A 33 -23.71 -2.03 -23.62
CA GLU A 33 -22.98 -1.83 -22.35
C GLU A 33 -22.53 -3.15 -21.74
N TYR A 34 -21.30 -3.14 -21.21
CA TYR A 34 -20.69 -4.29 -20.53
C TYR A 34 -20.04 -3.81 -19.26
N GLU A 35 -20.25 -4.53 -18.17
CA GLU A 35 -19.59 -4.27 -16.90
C GLU A 35 -18.55 -5.34 -16.62
N ILE A 36 -17.31 -4.90 -16.38
CA ILE A 36 -16.20 -5.79 -16.05
C ILE A 36 -15.59 -5.44 -14.70
N ARG A 37 -15.17 -6.47 -13.97
CA ARG A 37 -14.32 -6.33 -12.79
C ARG A 37 -12.89 -6.69 -13.16
N VAL A 38 -11.93 -5.82 -12.76
CA VAL A 38 -10.52 -5.99 -13.09
C VAL A 38 -9.68 -5.92 -11.83
N VAL A 39 -8.82 -6.90 -11.61
CA VAL A 39 -7.73 -6.85 -10.63
C VAL A 39 -6.42 -6.76 -11.40
N CYS A 40 -5.67 -5.69 -11.18
CA CYS A 40 -4.50 -5.39 -12.00
C CYS A 40 -3.35 -4.77 -11.20
N SER A 41 -2.16 -4.80 -11.79
CA SER A 41 -0.98 -4.19 -11.21
C SER A 41 -1.06 -2.65 -11.20
N LYS A 42 -0.25 -2.04 -10.33
CA LYS A 42 -0.04 -0.58 -10.31
C LYS A 42 0.36 -0.08 -11.70
N GLY A 43 -0.22 1.07 -12.09
CA GLY A 43 0.09 1.72 -13.37
C GLY A 43 -0.76 1.24 -14.55
N THR A 44 -1.74 0.35 -14.33
CA THR A 44 -2.70 -0.05 -15.35
C THR A 44 -3.73 1.05 -15.59
N TYR A 45 -3.84 1.51 -16.83
CA TYR A 45 -4.85 2.47 -17.26
C TYR A 45 -6.09 1.73 -17.76
N ILE A 46 -7.17 1.73 -16.98
CA ILE A 46 -8.40 1.01 -17.33
C ILE A 46 -9.02 1.52 -18.62
N ARG A 47 -8.91 2.82 -18.91
CA ARG A 47 -9.37 3.39 -20.19
C ARG A 47 -8.64 2.75 -21.38
N THR A 48 -7.33 2.54 -21.27
CA THR A 48 -6.54 1.84 -22.28
C THR A 48 -6.95 0.39 -22.41
N LEU A 49 -7.17 -0.30 -21.28
CA LEU A 49 -7.65 -1.68 -21.29
C LEU A 49 -9.00 -1.82 -22.03
N CYS A 50 -9.96 -0.93 -21.78
CA CYS A 50 -11.24 -0.93 -22.50
C CYS A 50 -11.02 -0.72 -24.02
N HIS A 51 -10.15 0.22 -24.40
CA HIS A 51 -9.81 0.44 -25.80
C HIS A 51 -9.21 -0.82 -26.43
N ASP A 52 -8.24 -1.45 -25.78
CA ASP A 52 -7.55 -2.64 -26.29
C ASP A 52 -8.50 -3.83 -26.44
N ILE A 53 -9.43 -4.02 -25.48
CA ILE A 53 -10.50 -5.04 -25.59
C ILE A 53 -11.35 -4.74 -26.83
N GLY A 54 -11.78 -3.49 -27.03
CA GLY A 54 -12.58 -3.11 -28.19
C GLY A 54 -11.83 -3.32 -29.50
N GLN A 55 -10.55 -3.07 -29.56
CA GLN A 55 -9.71 -3.36 -30.73
C GLN A 55 -9.61 -4.88 -31.00
N ALA A 56 -9.36 -5.67 -29.96
CA ALA A 56 -9.26 -7.12 -30.07
C ALA A 56 -10.58 -7.74 -30.58
N LEU A 57 -11.72 -7.19 -30.21
CA LEU A 57 -13.04 -7.62 -30.67
C LEU A 57 -13.46 -6.98 -32.01
N SER A 58 -12.63 -6.12 -32.60
CA SER A 58 -12.88 -5.43 -33.86
C SER A 58 -14.17 -4.55 -33.87
N CYS A 59 -14.66 -4.14 -32.70
CA CYS A 59 -15.86 -3.29 -32.57
C CYS A 59 -15.59 -1.92 -31.94
N GLY A 60 -14.36 -1.70 -31.42
CA GLY A 60 -14.06 -0.54 -30.61
C GLY A 60 -14.75 -0.59 -29.25
N ALA A 61 -14.20 0.11 -28.26
CA ALA A 61 -14.87 0.30 -26.98
C ALA A 61 -14.40 1.60 -26.31
N VAL A 62 -15.26 2.16 -25.47
CA VAL A 62 -14.97 3.34 -24.66
C VAL A 62 -15.43 3.10 -23.23
N MET A 63 -14.63 3.58 -22.28
CA MET A 63 -14.98 3.53 -20.86
C MET A 63 -16.01 4.61 -20.54
N THR A 64 -17.21 4.21 -20.09
CA THR A 64 -18.30 5.13 -19.71
C THR A 64 -18.26 5.48 -18.23
N SER A 65 -17.87 4.53 -17.36
CA SER A 65 -17.74 4.77 -15.93
C SER A 65 -16.60 3.94 -15.34
N LEU A 66 -16.11 4.36 -14.18
CA LEU A 66 -15.09 3.64 -13.44
C LEU A 66 -15.31 3.82 -11.94
N VAL A 67 -15.40 2.70 -11.23
CA VAL A 67 -15.40 2.67 -9.77
C VAL A 67 -14.19 1.92 -9.27
N ARG A 68 -13.36 2.56 -8.45
CA ARG A 68 -12.26 1.89 -7.77
C ARG A 68 -12.76 1.33 -6.45
N SER A 69 -12.98 0.04 -6.40
CA SER A 69 -13.54 -0.63 -5.23
C SER A 69 -12.50 -1.02 -4.17
N ARG A 70 -11.20 -1.13 -4.58
CA ARG A 70 -10.12 -1.54 -3.68
C ARG A 70 -8.75 -1.04 -4.16
N VAL A 71 -7.87 -0.68 -3.20
CA VAL A 71 -6.43 -0.44 -3.43
C VAL A 71 -5.67 -1.05 -2.25
N GLY A 72 -4.90 -2.11 -2.48
CA GLY A 72 -4.26 -2.86 -1.40
C GLY A 72 -5.29 -3.35 -0.39
N GLU A 73 -5.16 -2.94 0.85
CA GLU A 73 -6.08 -3.27 1.95
C GLU A 73 -7.30 -2.34 2.04
N PHE A 74 -7.23 -1.17 1.42
CA PHE A 74 -8.30 -0.17 1.47
C PHE A 74 -9.45 -0.54 0.53
N ARG A 75 -10.67 -0.61 1.06
CA ARG A 75 -11.88 -0.93 0.31
C ARG A 75 -12.83 0.26 0.31
N LEU A 76 -13.52 0.46 -0.80
CA LEU A 76 -14.50 1.55 -0.94
C LEU A 76 -15.59 1.50 0.15
N LYS A 77 -16.02 0.31 0.54
CA LYS A 77 -17.05 0.13 1.58
C LYS A 77 -16.62 0.63 2.96
N ASP A 78 -15.33 0.74 3.21
CA ASP A 78 -14.74 1.17 4.48
C ASP A 78 -14.33 2.66 4.43
N ALA A 79 -14.47 3.29 3.26
CA ALA A 79 -14.18 4.70 3.06
C ALA A 79 -15.29 5.57 3.65
N LYS A 80 -14.90 6.74 4.13
CA LYS A 80 -15.83 7.77 4.61
C LYS A 80 -15.94 8.90 3.60
N THR A 81 -17.12 9.47 3.49
CA THR A 81 -17.35 10.68 2.70
C THR A 81 -16.75 11.91 3.39
N LEU A 82 -16.62 13.01 2.64
CA LEU A 82 -16.15 14.26 3.24
C LEU A 82 -17.12 14.79 4.29
N ASP A 83 -18.42 14.61 4.08
CA ASP A 83 -19.45 15.05 5.03
C ASP A 83 -19.36 14.25 6.34
N GLU A 84 -19.21 12.91 6.26
CA GLU A 84 -18.98 12.07 7.46
C GLU A 84 -17.70 12.45 8.22
N LEU A 85 -16.63 12.82 7.52
CA LEU A 85 -15.39 13.29 8.14
C LEU A 85 -15.60 14.67 8.79
N GLN A 86 -16.37 15.54 8.18
CA GLN A 86 -16.70 16.86 8.76
C GLN A 86 -17.52 16.71 10.04
N GLU A 87 -18.53 15.84 10.04
CA GLU A 87 -19.32 15.53 11.25
C GLU A 87 -18.45 15.01 12.40
N LEU A 88 -17.50 14.11 12.09
CA LEU A 88 -16.55 13.62 13.09
C LEU A 88 -15.63 14.73 13.62
N ALA A 89 -15.18 15.64 12.74
CA ALA A 89 -14.35 16.77 13.12
C ALA A 89 -15.12 17.73 14.05
N ASP A 90 -16.36 18.08 13.73
CA ASP A 90 -17.23 18.96 14.52
C ASP A 90 -17.52 18.39 15.92
N GLN A 91 -17.55 17.04 16.02
CA GLN A 91 -17.69 16.31 17.28
C GLN A 91 -16.37 16.12 18.04
N GLY A 92 -15.23 16.55 17.51
CA GLY A 92 -13.90 16.31 18.07
C GLY A 92 -13.45 14.84 18.00
N ARG A 93 -14.05 14.02 17.14
CA ARG A 93 -13.85 12.58 17.00
C ARG A 93 -13.11 12.17 15.71
N LEU A 94 -12.49 13.12 15.02
CA LEU A 94 -11.83 12.85 13.74
C LEU A 94 -10.77 11.72 13.84
N GLN A 95 -10.14 11.56 15.00
CA GLN A 95 -9.15 10.50 15.25
C GLN A 95 -9.72 9.08 15.05
N GLU A 96 -11.02 8.89 15.18
CA GLU A 96 -11.65 7.58 14.93
C GLU A 96 -11.68 7.19 13.44
N ALA A 97 -11.50 8.18 12.56
CA ALA A 97 -11.40 7.95 11.12
C ALA A 97 -9.95 7.79 10.63
N VAL A 98 -8.97 8.04 11.49
CA VAL A 98 -7.55 7.96 11.13
C VAL A 98 -7.04 6.54 11.39
N ILE A 99 -6.54 5.91 10.36
CA ILE A 99 -5.84 4.63 10.47
C ILE A 99 -4.40 4.91 10.89
N PRO A 100 -3.92 4.39 12.02
CA PRO A 100 -2.53 4.57 12.44
C PRO A 100 -1.56 4.06 11.37
N VAL A 101 -0.45 4.76 11.17
CA VAL A 101 0.56 4.37 10.16
C VAL A 101 1.10 2.97 10.41
N GLU A 102 1.23 2.56 11.66
CA GLU A 102 1.70 1.22 12.04
C GLU A 102 0.78 0.08 11.55
N GLU A 103 -0.52 0.34 11.40
CA GLU A 103 -1.48 -0.64 10.86
C GLU A 103 -1.16 -1.03 9.41
N MET A 104 -0.54 -0.13 8.65
CA MET A 104 -0.11 -0.41 7.28
C MET A 104 1.00 -1.46 7.21
N PHE A 105 1.66 -1.70 8.31
CA PHE A 105 2.82 -2.59 8.42
C PHE A 105 2.57 -3.75 9.39
N HIS A 106 1.30 -4.04 9.71
CA HIS A 106 0.92 -5.07 10.69
C HIS A 106 1.48 -6.47 10.39
N THR A 107 1.80 -6.75 9.11
CA THR A 107 2.42 -8.01 8.69
C THR A 107 3.90 -8.11 9.03
N LEU A 108 4.56 -6.98 9.30
CA LEU A 108 5.98 -6.96 9.68
C LEU A 108 6.13 -7.28 11.17
N PRO A 109 7.18 -8.04 11.54
CA PRO A 109 7.50 -8.27 12.95
C PRO A 109 7.85 -6.97 13.67
N ALA A 110 7.57 -6.91 14.96
CA ALA A 110 7.78 -5.74 15.79
C ALA A 110 9.01 -5.90 16.69
N ILE A 111 9.81 -4.84 16.79
CA ILE A 111 10.93 -4.73 17.72
C ILE A 111 10.81 -3.46 18.55
N GLN A 112 11.35 -3.48 19.76
CA GLN A 112 11.43 -2.34 20.65
C GLN A 112 12.89 -2.03 20.95
N VAL A 113 13.24 -0.73 20.94
CA VAL A 113 14.61 -0.32 21.27
C VAL A 113 14.84 -0.28 22.78
N SER A 114 16.10 -0.48 23.18
CA SER A 114 16.55 -0.19 24.53
C SER A 114 16.63 1.31 24.80
N GLU A 115 16.75 1.68 26.07
CA GLU A 115 16.86 3.09 26.49
C GLU A 115 18.06 3.78 25.82
N ASP A 116 19.20 3.12 25.78
CA ASP A 116 20.43 3.64 25.18
C ASP A 116 20.28 3.93 23.67
N ALA A 117 19.47 3.15 22.98
CA ALA A 117 19.24 3.29 21.54
C ALA A 117 18.14 4.33 21.17
N GLN A 118 17.38 4.82 22.15
CA GLN A 118 16.27 5.75 21.90
C GLN A 118 16.72 7.02 21.17
N LYS A 119 17.91 7.53 21.48
CA LYS A 119 18.48 8.70 20.80
C LYS A 119 18.88 8.38 19.35
N ALA A 120 19.48 7.22 19.13
CA ALA A 120 19.86 6.76 17.80
C ALA A 120 18.63 6.60 16.91
N LEU A 121 17.55 5.98 17.42
CA LEU A 121 16.28 5.84 16.74
C LEU A 121 15.69 7.18 16.32
N ARG A 122 15.60 8.15 17.24
CA ARG A 122 15.06 9.48 16.95
C ARG A 122 15.82 10.23 15.86
N ASN A 123 17.10 9.96 15.72
CA ASN A 123 17.96 10.58 14.71
C ASN A 123 18.01 9.78 13.40
N GLY A 124 17.28 8.67 13.27
CA GLY A 124 17.30 7.80 12.10
C GLY A 124 18.65 7.08 11.90
N ASN A 125 19.43 6.92 12.97
CA ASN A 125 20.71 6.22 12.91
C ASN A 125 20.51 4.71 12.93
N GLN A 126 21.52 3.98 12.48
CA GLN A 126 21.56 2.52 12.56
C GLN A 126 21.48 2.06 14.03
N LEU A 127 20.81 0.93 14.25
CA LEU A 127 20.67 0.28 15.55
C LEU A 127 21.42 -1.04 15.54
N LYS A 128 22.13 -1.35 16.64
CA LYS A 128 22.79 -2.63 16.80
C LYS A 128 21.77 -3.68 17.24
N ARG A 129 22.02 -4.93 16.85
CA ARG A 129 21.19 -6.07 17.26
C ARG A 129 21.03 -6.18 18.78
N SER A 130 22.05 -5.81 19.56
CA SER A 130 22.02 -5.80 21.02
C SER A 130 21.18 -4.68 21.64
N GLU A 131 20.80 -3.68 20.86
CA GLU A 131 20.05 -2.51 21.29
C GLU A 131 18.54 -2.66 21.06
N VAL A 132 18.10 -3.81 20.51
CA VAL A 132 16.69 -4.08 20.20
C VAL A 132 16.24 -5.42 20.78
N LEU A 133 14.95 -5.45 21.16
CA LEU A 133 14.25 -6.63 21.66
C LEU A 133 13.06 -6.93 20.76
N MET A 134 12.71 -8.21 20.59
CA MET A 134 11.44 -8.56 19.94
C MET A 134 10.28 -8.08 20.81
N LYS A 135 9.35 -7.37 20.21
CA LYS A 135 8.10 -6.98 20.89
C LYS A 135 7.11 -8.12 20.76
N GLU A 136 6.65 -8.64 21.89
CA GLU A 136 5.58 -9.63 21.90
C GLU A 136 4.26 -8.96 21.52
N GLU A 137 3.62 -9.47 20.47
CA GLU A 137 2.27 -9.06 20.08
C GLU A 137 1.28 -10.16 20.47
N ALA A 138 0.16 -9.74 21.03
CA ALA A 138 -0.91 -10.65 21.40
C ALA A 138 -1.44 -11.37 20.14
N GLY A 139 -1.18 -12.67 20.04
CA GLY A 139 -1.59 -13.51 18.90
C GLY A 139 -0.45 -14.13 18.09
N THR A 140 0.80 -13.81 18.37
CA THR A 140 1.95 -14.46 17.70
C THR A 140 2.30 -15.76 18.43
N THR A 141 1.54 -16.80 18.17
CA THR A 141 1.79 -18.14 18.70
C THR A 141 3.00 -18.75 17.93
N GLY A 142 4.12 -18.96 18.63
CA GLY A 142 5.11 -19.93 18.18
C GLY A 142 6.52 -19.45 17.87
N LYS A 143 6.95 -18.28 18.34
CA LYS A 143 8.37 -17.89 18.20
C LYS A 143 9.03 -17.75 19.56
N ILE A 144 10.21 -18.38 19.69
CA ILE A 144 11.03 -18.34 20.89
C ILE A 144 11.44 -16.89 21.16
N PRO A 145 11.22 -16.33 22.35
CA PRO A 145 11.70 -15.00 22.70
C PRO A 145 13.23 -14.94 22.49
N GLY A 146 13.66 -14.05 21.60
CA GLY A 146 15.10 -13.78 21.38
C GLY A 146 15.67 -14.18 20.01
N GLU A 147 14.99 -15.00 19.21
CA GLU A 147 15.42 -15.27 17.84
C GLU A 147 14.73 -14.33 16.82
N PHE A 148 15.54 -13.64 16.03
CA PHE A 148 15.05 -12.90 14.88
C PHE A 148 14.66 -13.89 13.78
N PRO A 149 13.44 -13.81 13.27
CA PRO A 149 12.90 -14.85 12.39
C PRO A 149 13.52 -14.86 10.99
N VAL A 150 14.29 -13.84 10.61
CA VAL A 150 14.88 -13.72 9.26
C VAL A 150 16.22 -13.00 9.33
N ASP A 151 17.23 -13.53 8.69
CA ASP A 151 18.57 -12.90 8.58
C ASP A 151 18.55 -11.58 7.80
N GLN A 152 17.51 -11.37 6.98
CA GLN A 152 17.25 -10.13 6.26
C GLN A 152 15.73 -9.90 6.23
N GLY A 153 15.29 -8.80 6.80
CA GLY A 153 13.86 -8.49 6.85
C GLY A 153 13.58 -7.05 7.31
N GLU A 154 12.34 -6.62 7.08
CA GLU A 154 11.87 -5.33 7.58
C GLU A 154 11.12 -5.54 8.89
N TYR A 155 11.29 -4.59 9.81
CA TYR A 155 10.74 -4.64 11.15
C TYR A 155 10.09 -3.32 11.51
N ARG A 156 8.94 -3.39 12.19
CA ARG A 156 8.35 -2.21 12.86
C ARG A 156 9.15 -1.92 14.12
N VAL A 157 9.63 -0.69 14.24
CA VAL A 157 10.45 -0.24 15.36
C VAL A 157 9.65 0.65 16.29
N TYR A 158 9.63 0.27 17.56
CA TYR A 158 8.94 0.98 18.62
C TYR A 158 9.94 1.58 19.61
N GLY A 159 9.63 2.80 20.07
CA GLY A 159 10.36 3.44 21.16
C GLY A 159 10.06 2.79 22.52
N MET A 160 10.75 3.21 23.56
CA MET A 160 10.51 2.78 24.94
C MET A 160 9.09 3.11 25.43
N ASP A 161 8.49 4.15 24.90
CA ASP A 161 7.10 4.55 25.15
C ASP A 161 6.07 3.73 24.36
N SER A 162 6.51 2.65 23.73
CA SER A 162 5.70 1.78 22.87
C SER A 162 5.06 2.47 21.67
N ARG A 163 5.52 3.65 21.29
CA ARG A 163 5.08 4.33 20.07
C ARG A 163 5.84 3.81 18.86
N PHE A 164 5.11 3.60 17.78
CA PHE A 164 5.70 3.28 16.48
C PHE A 164 6.55 4.47 16.00
N CYS A 165 7.79 4.18 15.59
CA CYS A 165 8.75 5.20 15.17
C CYS A 165 9.17 5.08 13.72
N ALA A 166 9.43 3.85 13.24
CA ALA A 166 10.01 3.65 11.91
C ALA A 166 9.87 2.20 11.44
N ILE A 167 10.22 1.98 10.17
CA ILE A 167 10.53 0.68 9.61
C ILE A 167 12.04 0.62 9.39
N TYR A 168 12.66 -0.42 9.90
CA TYR A 168 14.10 -0.69 9.71
C TYR A 168 14.26 -2.02 9.01
N ARG A 169 15.33 -2.11 8.19
CA ARG A 169 15.74 -3.36 7.57
C ARG A 169 16.92 -3.94 8.34
N TYR A 170 16.80 -5.19 8.77
CA TYR A 170 17.90 -5.92 9.40
C TYR A 170 18.86 -6.45 8.36
N GLU A 171 20.14 -6.17 8.53
CA GLU A 171 21.26 -6.71 7.76
C GLU A 171 22.04 -7.70 8.65
N GLY A 172 21.75 -9.00 8.49
CA GLY A 172 22.28 -10.07 9.34
C GLY A 172 23.82 -10.11 9.38
N ASP A 173 24.47 -9.93 8.23
CA ASP A 173 25.93 -9.94 8.10
C ASP A 173 26.61 -8.85 8.95
N ARG A 174 25.96 -7.70 9.09
CA ARG A 174 26.45 -6.55 9.87
C ARG A 174 25.87 -6.49 11.28
N ARG A 175 24.86 -7.31 11.59
CA ARG A 175 24.09 -7.28 12.84
C ARG A 175 23.51 -5.88 13.16
N LEU A 176 23.06 -5.17 12.12
CA LEU A 176 22.55 -3.80 12.18
C LEU A 176 21.12 -3.74 11.61
N PHE A 177 20.37 -2.75 12.09
CA PHE A 177 19.08 -2.30 11.55
C PHE A 177 19.22 -0.93 10.94
#